data_cfc2960b919d670291d2c032b04a367b
#
_entry.id   cfc2960b919d670291d2c032b04a367b
#
_cell.length_a   1.000
_cell.length_b   1.000
_cell.length_c   1.000
_cell.angle_alpha   90.00
_cell.angle_beta   90.00
_cell.angle_gamma   90.00
#
_symmetry.space_group_name_H-M   'P 1'
#
loop_
_entity.id
_entity.type
_entity.pdbx_description
1 polymer ?
#
loop_
_entity_poly.entity_id
_entity_poly.type
_entity_poly.pdbx_seq_one_letter_code
_entity_poly.pdbx_strand_id
1 'polypeptide(L)'
;MVTFKEQESYCDNAFRENAPYWHLYTSGKDMPLLFRNDDEFKFVMNVMARGSFDFPDVWIVSFVLMGNHVHILASGERTRVSLMFKTLRQRIARGIGGLPMSFTPNLKHIADLRTLRNTVVYIHRNGYVVDKAHTPFSYPWGTGPFYFNRSFHSSCLSGLKDAELRLMFRARNPRLPAGSLVADGYVAPPSYCRIEKGMAMFHDAHQYFSMVSKGVESYLEMAVDLDDVEFLTDNELFLQAWRIVRERYGAGSLKEISKNQRMELAKMMKHEYRSSNSQICRVLNLTQFEVDSIFPLSATHGR
;
A
#
# COMPACT_ATOMS: atom_id res chain seq x y z
N MET A 1 35.90 -3.75 -6.19
CA MET A 1 34.52 -4.30 -6.32
C MET A 1 34.07 -4.62 -4.90
N VAL A 2 33.01 -3.98 -4.41
CA VAL A 2 32.49 -4.20 -3.05
C VAL A 2 31.91 -5.62 -3.00
N THR A 3 32.24 -6.39 -1.99
CA THR A 3 31.72 -7.75 -1.83
C THR A 3 30.28 -7.76 -1.33
N PHE A 4 29.54 -8.83 -1.56
CA PHE A 4 28.16 -8.99 -1.05
C PHE A 4 28.09 -8.80 0.48
N LYS A 5 29.07 -9.30 1.23
CA LYS A 5 29.13 -9.16 2.70
C LYS A 5 29.32 -7.70 3.14
N GLU A 6 30.17 -6.94 2.44
CA GLU A 6 30.38 -5.52 2.73
C GLU A 6 29.12 -4.72 2.45
N GLN A 7 28.42 -5.06 1.39
CA GLN A 7 27.17 -4.38 1.00
C GLN A 7 26.03 -4.68 1.97
N GLU A 8 25.89 -5.92 2.44
CA GLU A 8 24.90 -6.27 3.48
C GLU A 8 25.22 -5.59 4.80
N SER A 9 26.51 -5.53 5.20
CA SER A 9 26.94 -4.79 6.39
C SER A 9 26.61 -3.29 6.30
N TYR A 10 26.73 -2.68 5.12
CA TYR A 10 26.34 -1.31 4.90
C TYR A 10 24.82 -1.10 5.09
N CYS A 11 24.01 -2.00 4.52
CA CYS A 11 22.55 -1.96 4.68
C CYS A 11 22.13 -2.16 6.14
N ASP A 12 22.77 -3.09 6.86
CA ASP A 12 22.52 -3.33 8.29
C ASP A 12 22.85 -2.09 9.15
N ASN A 13 23.96 -1.42 8.86
CA ASN A 13 24.33 -0.18 9.55
C ASN A 13 23.30 0.91 9.27
N ALA A 14 22.92 1.10 8.01
CA ALA A 14 21.90 2.08 7.61
C ALA A 14 20.56 1.80 8.30
N PHE A 15 20.18 0.52 8.47
CA PHE A 15 19.00 0.12 9.22
C PHE A 15 19.11 0.54 10.69
N ARG A 16 20.21 0.19 11.36
CA ARG A 16 20.40 0.47 12.82
C ARG A 16 20.46 1.96 13.13
N GLU A 17 21.13 2.74 12.30
CA GLU A 17 21.26 4.19 12.47
C GLU A 17 19.92 4.94 12.45
N ASN A 18 18.93 4.40 11.75
CA ASN A 18 17.65 5.07 11.54
C ASN A 18 16.49 4.36 12.26
N ALA A 19 16.75 3.35 13.08
CA ALA A 19 15.74 2.68 13.91
C ALA A 19 15.28 3.61 15.07
N PRO A 20 14.10 3.39 15.66
CA PRO A 20 13.18 2.28 15.37
C PRO A 20 12.28 2.54 14.15
N TYR A 21 11.86 1.45 13.48
CA TYR A 21 10.92 1.49 12.37
C TYR A 21 9.58 0.89 12.73
N TRP A 22 8.53 1.42 12.12
CA TRP A 22 7.15 1.01 12.32
C TRP A 22 6.43 0.86 11.00
N HIS A 23 5.79 -0.28 10.81
CA HIS A 23 4.74 -0.41 9.80
C HIS A 23 3.43 0.06 10.43
N LEU A 24 3.01 1.25 10.06
CA LEU A 24 1.71 1.79 10.40
C LEU A 24 0.75 1.47 9.27
N TYR A 25 -0.39 0.88 9.59
CA TYR A 25 -1.42 0.57 8.62
C TYR A 25 -2.80 0.70 9.23
N THR A 26 -3.81 0.94 8.40
CA THR A 26 -5.21 0.84 8.78
C THR A 26 -5.80 -0.41 8.12
N SER A 27 -6.73 -1.08 8.79
CA SER A 27 -7.38 -2.25 8.18
C SER A 27 -8.26 -1.82 7.01
N GLY A 28 -8.16 -2.51 5.88
CA GLY A 28 -9.11 -2.42 4.77
C GLY A 28 -10.40 -3.21 5.05
N LYS A 29 -10.36 -4.09 6.06
CA LYS A 29 -11.43 -5.01 6.41
C LYS A 29 -12.71 -4.28 6.80
N ASP A 30 -13.81 -4.58 6.09
CA ASP A 30 -15.12 -3.96 6.29
C ASP A 30 -15.11 -2.42 6.16
N MET A 31 -14.04 -1.87 5.57
CA MET A 31 -13.89 -0.44 5.37
C MET A 31 -14.54 -0.02 4.03
N PRO A 32 -15.44 0.96 4.02
CA PRO A 32 -15.98 1.51 2.77
C PRO A 32 -14.88 2.20 1.96
N LEU A 33 -15.16 2.45 0.69
CA LEU A 33 -14.28 3.27 -0.14
C LEU A 33 -14.22 4.70 0.44
N LEU A 34 -13.03 5.11 0.88
CA LEU A 34 -12.76 6.40 1.52
C LEU A 34 -12.32 7.45 0.50
N PHE A 35 -11.42 7.04 -0.42
CA PHE A 35 -10.89 7.91 -1.47
C PHE A 35 -11.48 7.47 -2.80
N ARG A 36 -12.34 8.32 -3.38
CA ARG A 36 -13.27 7.95 -4.47
C ARG A 36 -12.80 8.39 -5.85
N ASN A 37 -11.89 9.35 -5.89
CA ASN A 37 -11.39 9.96 -7.12
C ASN A 37 -9.98 10.54 -6.90
N ASP A 38 -9.33 10.89 -7.99
CA ASP A 38 -7.98 11.43 -8.00
C ASP A 38 -7.82 12.69 -7.16
N ASP A 39 -8.82 13.57 -7.11
CA ASP A 39 -8.75 14.81 -6.31
C ASP A 39 -8.70 14.52 -4.80
N GLU A 40 -9.38 13.47 -4.34
CA GLU A 40 -9.30 13.03 -2.95
C GLU A 40 -7.94 12.39 -2.65
N PHE A 41 -7.41 11.56 -3.55
CA PHE A 41 -6.06 11.02 -3.42
C PHE A 41 -5.00 12.12 -3.41
N LYS A 42 -5.03 13.06 -4.36
CA LYS A 42 -4.13 14.23 -4.42
C LYS A 42 -4.19 15.04 -3.13
N PHE A 43 -5.39 15.27 -2.61
CA PHE A 43 -5.56 15.94 -1.33
C PHE A 43 -4.89 15.16 -0.18
N VAL A 44 -5.06 13.84 -0.10
CA VAL A 44 -4.43 13.02 0.95
C VAL A 44 -2.91 13.00 0.80
N MET A 45 -2.38 12.94 -0.43
CA MET A 45 -0.92 13.10 -0.69
C MET A 45 -0.40 14.43 -0.12
N ASN A 46 -1.16 15.53 -0.31
CA ASN A 46 -0.82 16.83 0.23
C ASN A 46 -0.91 16.88 1.77
N VAL A 47 -1.87 16.16 2.36
CA VAL A 47 -1.96 16.00 3.83
C VAL A 47 -0.76 15.21 4.36
N MET A 48 -0.30 14.16 3.65
CA MET A 48 0.91 13.41 3.99
C MET A 48 2.15 14.32 4.01
N ALA A 49 2.34 15.12 2.95
CA ALA A 49 3.43 16.10 2.88
C ALA A 49 3.41 17.04 4.07
N ARG A 50 2.28 17.67 4.34
CA ARG A 50 2.14 18.58 5.48
C ARG A 50 2.41 17.89 6.82
N GLY A 51 1.94 16.66 6.99
CA GLY A 51 2.19 15.88 8.20
C GLY A 51 3.67 15.62 8.41
N SER A 52 4.41 15.26 7.38
CA SER A 52 5.85 15.04 7.47
C SER A 52 6.61 16.30 7.90
N PHE A 53 6.21 17.48 7.42
CA PHE A 53 6.86 18.75 7.83
C PHE A 53 6.46 19.19 9.24
N ASP A 54 5.26 18.86 9.72
CA ASP A 54 4.85 19.16 11.09
C ASP A 54 5.52 18.23 12.12
N PHE A 55 6.05 17.07 11.68
CA PHE A 55 6.71 16.06 12.50
C PHE A 55 8.12 15.74 11.95
N PRO A 56 9.07 16.67 12.03
CA PRO A 56 10.41 16.50 11.45
C PRO A 56 11.24 15.40 12.12
N ASP A 57 10.84 14.96 13.30
CA ASP A 57 11.39 13.83 14.07
C ASP A 57 10.80 12.47 13.68
N VAL A 58 9.81 12.43 12.76
CA VAL A 58 9.26 11.22 12.17
C VAL A 58 9.54 11.20 10.67
N TRP A 59 10.21 10.18 10.21
CA TRP A 59 10.55 10.06 8.80
C TRP A 59 9.64 9.04 8.11
N ILE A 60 8.91 9.48 7.12
CA ILE A 60 8.19 8.58 6.22
C ILE A 60 9.21 8.03 5.21
N VAL A 61 9.38 6.71 5.21
CA VAL A 61 10.31 6.01 4.32
C VAL A 61 9.59 5.51 3.08
N SER A 62 8.44 4.90 3.28
CA SER A 62 7.59 4.39 2.20
C SER A 62 6.12 4.48 2.61
N PHE A 63 5.22 4.64 1.64
CA PHE A 63 3.78 4.55 1.87
C PHE A 63 3.03 4.23 0.60
N VAL A 64 1.79 3.79 0.76
CA VAL A 64 0.77 3.68 -0.28
C VAL A 64 -0.60 4.06 0.28
N LEU A 65 -1.36 4.80 -0.51
CA LEU A 65 -2.77 5.10 -0.24
C LEU A 65 -3.63 4.17 -1.10
N MET A 66 -4.48 3.40 -0.44
CA MET A 66 -5.45 2.54 -1.08
C MET A 66 -6.83 3.21 -1.01
N GLY A 67 -7.78 2.75 -1.80
CA GLY A 67 -9.12 3.36 -1.81
C GLY A 67 -9.81 3.37 -0.45
N ASN A 68 -9.48 2.45 0.45
CA ASN A 68 -10.15 2.28 1.75
C ASN A 68 -9.21 2.15 2.95
N HIS A 69 -7.89 2.13 2.76
CA HIS A 69 -6.90 2.03 3.82
C HIS A 69 -5.55 2.61 3.40
N VAL A 70 -4.59 2.64 4.31
CA VAL A 70 -3.24 3.16 4.06
C VAL A 70 -2.18 2.28 4.72
N HIS A 71 -1.01 2.20 4.09
CA HIS A 71 0.21 1.64 4.68
C HIS A 71 1.32 2.68 4.66
N ILE A 72 2.01 2.82 5.79
CA ILE A 72 3.13 3.76 5.96
C ILE A 72 4.27 3.04 6.68
N LEU A 73 5.45 3.04 6.10
CA LEU A 73 6.68 2.69 6.80
C LEU A 73 7.31 3.98 7.32
N ALA A 74 7.40 4.11 8.62
CA ALA A 74 7.95 5.28 9.28
C ALA A 74 9.08 4.92 10.24
N SER A 75 10.06 5.83 10.39
CA SER A 75 11.10 5.79 11.42
C SER A 75 10.85 6.91 12.42
N GLY A 76 11.04 6.61 13.71
CA GLY A 76 10.88 7.57 14.81
C GLY A 76 10.31 6.92 16.06
N GLU A 77 10.14 7.70 17.11
CA GLU A 77 9.53 7.22 18.34
C GLU A 77 8.06 6.84 18.13
N ARG A 78 7.62 5.71 18.72
CA ARG A 78 6.27 5.16 18.57
C ARG A 78 5.15 6.17 18.84
N THR A 79 5.31 6.92 19.92
CA THR A 79 4.33 7.95 20.33
C THR A 79 4.23 9.08 19.32
N ARG A 80 5.37 9.48 18.72
CA ARG A 80 5.43 10.53 17.70
C ARG A 80 4.83 10.05 16.38
N VAL A 81 5.11 8.82 15.96
CA VAL A 81 4.50 8.19 14.78
C VAL A 81 2.98 8.11 14.94
N SER A 82 2.51 7.68 16.12
CA SER A 82 1.07 7.64 16.44
C SER A 82 0.41 9.02 16.40
N LEU A 83 1.08 10.04 16.95
CA LEU A 83 0.58 11.41 16.97
C LEU A 83 0.55 12.02 15.57
N MET A 84 1.55 11.76 14.75
CA MET A 84 1.56 12.14 13.33
C MET A 84 0.32 11.58 12.64
N PHE A 85 0.07 10.26 12.74
CA PHE A 85 -1.09 9.63 12.10
C PHE A 85 -2.42 10.22 12.60
N LYS A 86 -2.56 10.45 13.91
CA LYS A 86 -3.75 11.10 14.48
C LYS A 86 -4.00 12.47 13.83
N THR A 87 -2.93 13.23 13.61
CA THR A 87 -3.01 14.55 12.96
C THR A 87 -3.39 14.41 11.48
N LEU A 88 -2.79 13.46 10.75
CA LEU A 88 -3.15 13.14 9.37
C LEU A 88 -4.63 12.77 9.27
N ARG A 89 -5.10 11.83 10.11
CA ARG A 89 -6.50 11.38 10.17
C ARG A 89 -7.47 12.54 10.36
N GLN A 90 -7.17 13.44 11.28
CA GLN A 90 -8.02 14.62 11.53
C GLN A 90 -8.10 15.55 10.31
N ARG A 91 -6.99 15.76 9.61
CA ARG A 91 -6.96 16.59 8.41
C ARG A 91 -7.68 15.95 7.25
N ILE A 92 -7.46 14.65 7.03
CA ILE A 92 -8.16 13.88 6.00
C ILE A 92 -9.67 13.96 6.27
N ALA A 93 -10.11 13.66 7.48
CA ALA A 93 -11.53 13.70 7.84
C ALA A 93 -12.18 15.06 7.55
N ARG A 94 -11.49 16.16 7.89
CA ARG A 94 -12.00 17.51 7.58
C ARG A 94 -12.08 17.79 6.08
N GLY A 95 -11.16 17.26 5.32
CA GLY A 95 -11.08 17.55 3.88
C GLY A 95 -12.00 16.73 3.00
N ILE A 96 -12.35 15.49 3.40
CA ILE A 96 -13.22 14.59 2.63
C ILE A 96 -14.64 14.43 3.21
N GLY A 97 -14.95 15.19 4.25
CA GLY A 97 -16.29 15.18 4.85
C GLY A 97 -16.52 14.11 5.92
N GLY A 98 -15.47 13.48 6.42
CA GLY A 98 -15.52 12.50 7.50
C GLY A 98 -14.69 11.22 7.23
N LEU A 99 -14.40 10.49 8.30
CA LEU A 99 -13.78 9.16 8.25
C LEU A 99 -14.47 8.26 9.25
N PRO A 100 -14.65 6.97 8.95
CA PRO A 100 -15.19 6.00 9.90
C PRO A 100 -14.37 5.96 11.19
N MET A 101 -15.02 5.64 12.30
CA MET A 101 -14.34 5.45 13.59
C MET A 101 -13.31 4.32 13.53
N SER A 102 -13.60 3.30 12.73
CA SER A 102 -12.73 2.15 12.46
C SER A 102 -11.45 2.47 11.68
N PHE A 103 -11.35 3.66 11.05
CA PHE A 103 -10.11 4.11 10.42
C PHE A 103 -9.07 4.49 11.48
N THR A 104 -8.53 3.50 12.15
CA THR A 104 -7.55 3.60 13.25
C THR A 104 -6.24 2.92 12.87
N PRO A 105 -5.10 3.42 13.35
CA PRO A 105 -3.81 2.85 13.01
C PRO A 105 -3.51 1.61 13.85
N ASN A 106 -2.96 0.60 13.18
CA ASN A 106 -2.15 -0.45 13.79
C ASN A 106 -0.68 -0.10 13.61
N LEU A 107 0.17 -0.37 14.60
CA LEU A 107 1.62 -0.17 14.54
C LEU A 107 2.32 -1.47 14.83
N LYS A 108 3.02 -1.99 13.83
CA LYS A 108 3.88 -3.18 13.93
C LYS A 108 5.34 -2.75 13.94
N HIS A 109 6.07 -3.14 14.97
CA HIS A 109 7.51 -2.87 15.04
C HIS A 109 8.27 -3.69 13.99
N ILE A 110 9.23 -3.08 13.33
CA ILE A 110 10.13 -3.71 12.37
C ILE A 110 11.45 -3.98 13.07
N ALA A 111 11.72 -5.24 13.37
CA ALA A 111 12.83 -5.64 14.22
C ALA A 111 14.16 -5.82 13.45
N ASP A 112 14.12 -6.07 12.15
CA ASP A 112 15.28 -6.43 11.35
C ASP A 112 15.18 -5.90 9.91
N LEU A 113 16.32 -5.87 9.23
CA LEU A 113 16.46 -5.39 7.86
C LEU A 113 15.65 -6.21 6.84
N ARG A 114 15.57 -7.54 7.02
CA ARG A 114 14.80 -8.41 6.12
C ARG A 114 13.32 -8.06 6.18
N THR A 115 12.79 -7.91 7.39
CA THR A 115 11.39 -7.49 7.62
C THR A 115 11.13 -6.10 7.05
N LEU A 116 12.10 -5.16 7.16
CA LEU A 116 11.99 -3.84 6.56
C LEU A 116 11.89 -3.92 5.03
N ARG A 117 12.79 -4.65 4.39
CA ARG A 117 12.79 -4.87 2.93
C ARG A 117 11.45 -5.44 2.45
N ASN A 118 10.99 -6.48 3.13
CA ASN A 118 9.68 -7.10 2.82
C ASN A 118 8.54 -6.11 2.99
N THR A 119 8.56 -5.26 4.02
CA THR A 119 7.54 -4.22 4.24
C THR A 119 7.54 -3.18 3.12
N VAL A 120 8.70 -2.71 2.66
CA VAL A 120 8.78 -1.78 1.51
C VAL A 120 8.20 -2.43 0.26
N VAL A 121 8.59 -3.66 -0.02
CA VAL A 121 8.08 -4.44 -1.18
C VAL A 121 6.58 -4.63 -1.08
N TYR A 122 6.08 -5.01 0.09
CA TYR A 122 4.64 -5.17 0.36
C TYR A 122 3.88 -3.88 0.06
N ILE A 123 4.32 -2.75 0.62
CA ILE A 123 3.70 -1.44 0.42
C ILE A 123 3.64 -1.08 -1.08
N HIS A 124 4.72 -1.28 -1.82
CA HIS A 124 4.75 -0.91 -3.24
C HIS A 124 3.93 -1.87 -4.12
N ARG A 125 3.81 -3.14 -3.74
CA ARG A 125 2.96 -4.09 -4.47
C ARG A 125 1.47 -3.82 -4.30
N ASN A 126 1.04 -3.26 -3.17
CA ASN A 126 -0.38 -3.00 -2.93
C ASN A 126 -1.03 -2.16 -4.03
N GLY A 127 -0.36 -1.16 -4.58
CA GLY A 127 -0.88 -0.36 -5.68
C GLY A 127 -1.18 -1.17 -6.95
N TYR A 128 -0.35 -2.16 -7.27
CA TYR A 128 -0.54 -3.06 -8.41
C TYR A 128 -1.71 -4.03 -8.22
N VAL A 129 -1.94 -4.46 -6.98
CA VAL A 129 -2.99 -5.44 -6.66
C VAL A 129 -4.38 -4.85 -6.89
N VAL A 130 -4.56 -3.57 -6.60
CA VAL A 130 -5.86 -2.89 -6.68
C VAL A 130 -6.21 -2.48 -8.10
N ASP A 131 -5.24 -2.03 -8.87
CA ASP A 131 -5.46 -1.59 -10.24
C ASP A 131 -4.45 -2.23 -11.20
N LYS A 132 -4.94 -3.16 -12.02
CA LYS A 132 -4.13 -3.86 -13.03
C LYS A 132 -3.60 -2.95 -14.15
N ALA A 133 -4.12 -1.74 -14.29
CA ALA A 133 -3.59 -0.74 -15.20
C ALA A 133 -2.23 -0.20 -14.73
N HIS A 134 -1.91 -0.38 -13.44
CA HIS A 134 -0.67 0.06 -12.84
C HIS A 134 0.29 -1.12 -12.58
N THR A 135 1.57 -0.83 -12.62
CA THR A 135 2.63 -1.68 -12.07
C THR A 135 2.95 -1.20 -10.63
N PRO A 136 3.70 -1.95 -9.82
CA PRO A 136 4.20 -1.45 -8.54
C PRO A 136 4.98 -0.13 -8.65
N PHE A 137 5.48 0.20 -9.85
CA PHE A 137 6.29 1.38 -10.15
C PHE A 137 5.50 2.52 -10.80
N SER A 138 4.24 2.34 -11.13
CA SER A 138 3.41 3.35 -11.81
C SER A 138 2.16 3.74 -11.03
N TYR A 139 1.88 3.09 -9.89
CA TYR A 139 0.76 3.48 -9.04
C TYR A 139 1.00 4.84 -8.39
N PRO A 140 0.21 5.89 -8.70
CA PRO A 140 0.58 7.27 -8.38
C PRO A 140 0.45 7.64 -6.90
N TRP A 141 -0.34 6.88 -6.14
CA TRP A 141 -0.72 7.24 -4.77
C TRP A 141 0.19 6.63 -3.71
N GLY A 142 1.50 6.71 -3.93
CA GLY A 142 2.49 6.18 -3.01
C GLY A 142 3.92 6.51 -3.41
N THR A 143 4.88 5.84 -2.76
CA THR A 143 6.31 6.04 -2.99
C THR A 143 6.91 5.13 -4.05
N GLY A 144 6.20 4.08 -4.48
CA GLY A 144 6.71 3.10 -5.46
C GLY A 144 7.30 3.71 -6.73
N PRO A 145 6.64 4.69 -7.39
CA PRO A 145 7.16 5.35 -8.61
C PRO A 145 8.50 6.06 -8.43
N PHE A 146 8.90 6.37 -7.20
CA PHE A 146 10.08 7.17 -6.89
C PHE A 146 11.27 6.34 -6.40
N TYR A 147 11.08 5.05 -6.10
CA TYR A 147 12.18 4.17 -5.71
C TYR A 147 13.01 3.78 -6.92
N PHE A 148 14.32 4.06 -6.82
CA PHE A 148 15.30 3.84 -7.90
C PHE A 148 14.95 4.52 -9.23
N ASN A 149 14.03 5.49 -9.21
CA ASN A 149 13.65 6.29 -10.33
C ASN A 149 14.01 7.75 -10.05
N ARG A 150 14.87 8.35 -10.89
CA ARG A 150 15.30 9.75 -10.78
C ARG A 150 14.59 10.68 -11.75
N SER A 151 13.78 10.13 -12.65
CA SER A 151 13.16 10.89 -13.74
C SER A 151 11.66 11.01 -13.50
N PHE A 152 11.21 12.13 -12.92
CA PHE A 152 9.81 12.51 -12.87
C PHE A 152 9.64 13.99 -13.16
N HIS A 153 8.54 14.34 -13.81
CA HIS A 153 8.24 15.72 -14.12
C HIS A 153 7.67 16.42 -12.89
N SER A 154 8.27 17.54 -12.52
CA SER A 154 7.81 18.32 -11.36
C SER A 154 8.08 19.80 -11.57
N SER A 155 7.32 20.64 -10.87
CA SER A 155 7.54 22.06 -10.69
C SER A 155 7.78 22.38 -9.23
N CYS A 156 8.32 23.57 -8.92
CA CYS A 156 8.48 24.01 -7.53
C CYS A 156 7.18 24.58 -7.00
N LEU A 157 6.90 24.31 -5.72
CA LEU A 157 5.72 24.83 -4.98
C LEU A 157 5.69 26.38 -5.02
N SER A 158 6.86 27.02 -4.99
CA SER A 158 7.00 28.48 -5.07
C SER A 158 6.46 29.11 -6.37
N GLY A 159 6.25 28.32 -7.40
CA GLY A 159 5.66 28.78 -8.67
C GLY A 159 4.11 28.80 -8.65
N LEU A 160 3.47 28.27 -7.61
CA LEU A 160 2.02 28.19 -7.50
C LEU A 160 1.43 29.46 -6.84
N LYS A 161 0.23 29.83 -7.29
CA LYS A 161 -0.52 30.94 -6.69
C LYS A 161 -1.21 30.48 -5.38
N ASP A 162 -1.48 31.43 -4.49
CA ASP A 162 -2.19 31.17 -3.23
C ASP A 162 -3.54 30.46 -3.43
N ALA A 163 -4.25 30.74 -4.53
CA ALA A 163 -5.51 30.08 -4.85
C ALA A 163 -5.31 28.57 -5.13
N GLU A 164 -4.26 28.22 -5.86
CA GLU A 164 -3.91 26.83 -6.18
C GLU A 164 -3.49 26.08 -4.90
N LEU A 165 -2.67 26.70 -4.05
CA LEU A 165 -2.28 26.14 -2.76
C LEU A 165 -3.50 25.89 -1.85
N ARG A 166 -4.44 26.85 -1.80
CA ARG A 166 -5.68 26.66 -1.02
C ARG A 166 -6.53 25.51 -1.53
N LEU A 167 -6.58 25.31 -2.84
CA LEU A 167 -7.29 24.20 -3.46
C LEU A 167 -6.62 22.87 -3.12
N MET A 168 -5.29 22.77 -3.32
CA MET A 168 -4.50 21.56 -3.07
C MET A 168 -4.60 21.08 -1.62
N PHE A 169 -4.57 21.99 -0.65
CA PHE A 169 -4.52 21.65 0.77
C PHE A 169 -5.86 21.80 1.49
N ARG A 170 -6.88 22.31 0.81
CA ARG A 170 -8.19 22.65 1.41
C ARG A 170 -8.03 23.45 2.71
N ALA A 171 -7.00 24.34 2.72
CA ALA A 171 -6.60 25.13 3.88
C ALA A 171 -6.12 26.54 3.48
N ARG A 172 -6.30 27.51 4.38
CA ARG A 172 -5.98 28.92 4.08
C ARG A 172 -4.47 29.22 3.97
N ASN A 173 -3.64 28.49 4.70
CA ASN A 173 -2.19 28.75 4.73
C ASN A 173 -1.42 27.43 4.99
N PRO A 174 -1.16 26.64 3.94
CA PRO A 174 -0.30 25.47 4.07
C PRO A 174 1.16 25.95 4.22
N ARG A 175 1.74 25.73 5.39
CA ARG A 175 3.17 25.99 5.60
C ARG A 175 3.98 24.81 5.08
N LEU A 176 4.67 25.02 3.98
CA LEU A 176 5.53 24.03 3.33
C LEU A 176 6.82 24.73 2.86
N PRO A 177 7.95 24.03 2.78
CA PRO A 177 9.15 24.57 2.19
C PRO A 177 8.92 24.99 0.73
N ALA A 178 9.38 26.18 0.37
CA ALA A 178 9.20 26.75 -0.97
C ALA A 178 9.80 25.88 -2.08
N GLY A 179 10.87 25.13 -1.79
CA GLY A 179 11.52 24.19 -2.70
C GLY A 179 10.82 22.83 -2.84
N SER A 180 9.66 22.62 -2.21
CA SER A 180 8.92 21.36 -2.37
C SER A 180 8.52 21.16 -3.82
N LEU A 181 8.70 19.94 -4.33
CA LEU A 181 8.36 19.57 -5.70
C LEU A 181 6.88 19.23 -5.80
N VAL A 182 6.24 19.69 -6.86
CA VAL A 182 4.83 19.42 -7.17
C VAL A 182 4.75 18.67 -8.48
N ALA A 183 4.04 17.57 -8.48
CA ALA A 183 3.73 16.79 -9.68
C ALA A 183 2.22 16.55 -9.71
N ASP A 184 1.59 16.80 -10.85
CA ASP A 184 0.18 16.50 -11.10
C ASP A 184 -0.80 16.99 -10.00
N GLY A 185 -0.54 18.17 -9.40
CA GLY A 185 -1.41 18.81 -8.41
C GLY A 185 -1.23 18.30 -6.97
N TYR A 186 -0.18 17.55 -6.68
CA TYR A 186 0.18 17.17 -5.32
C TYR A 186 1.68 17.34 -5.06
N VAL A 187 2.07 17.48 -3.79
CA VAL A 187 3.48 17.53 -3.40
C VAL A 187 4.09 16.14 -3.56
N ALA A 188 5.12 16.06 -4.40
CA ALA A 188 5.77 14.80 -4.74
C ALA A 188 6.48 14.19 -3.52
N PRO A 189 6.34 12.87 -3.26
CA PRO A 189 6.96 12.17 -2.15
C PRO A 189 8.45 12.45 -1.91
N PRO A 190 9.31 12.61 -2.93
CA PRO A 190 10.71 12.98 -2.72
C PRO A 190 10.94 14.28 -1.95
N SER A 191 9.93 15.16 -1.87
CA SER A 191 10.03 16.41 -1.09
C SER A 191 9.89 16.20 0.40
N TYR A 192 9.27 15.12 0.85
CA TYR A 192 8.93 14.91 2.26
C TYR A 192 9.18 13.50 2.78
N CYS A 193 9.39 12.53 1.92
CA CYS A 193 9.76 11.15 2.28
C CYS A 193 11.28 10.97 2.20
N ARG A 194 11.82 10.15 3.10
CA ARG A 194 13.23 9.74 3.11
C ARG A 194 13.46 8.54 2.19
N ILE A 195 13.15 8.73 0.90
CA ILE A 195 13.22 7.66 -0.12
C ILE A 195 14.64 7.09 -0.23
N GLU A 196 15.67 7.95 -0.16
CA GLU A 196 17.07 7.51 -0.22
C GLU A 196 17.42 6.58 0.94
N LYS A 197 16.87 6.83 2.15
CA LYS A 197 17.06 5.94 3.30
C LYS A 197 16.42 4.58 3.06
N GLY A 198 15.22 4.55 2.47
CA GLY A 198 14.56 3.31 2.08
C GLY A 198 15.33 2.55 0.98
N MET A 199 15.85 3.25 -0.02
CA MET A 199 16.68 2.65 -1.08
C MET A 199 17.99 2.09 -0.54
N ALA A 200 18.62 2.76 0.45
CA ALA A 200 19.85 2.31 1.09
C ALA A 200 19.71 0.99 1.86
N MET A 201 18.50 0.53 2.13
CA MET A 201 18.23 -0.78 2.74
C MET A 201 18.39 -1.94 1.74
N PHE A 202 18.49 -1.68 0.45
CA PHE A 202 18.73 -2.66 -0.61
C PHE A 202 20.16 -2.56 -1.10
N HIS A 203 20.74 -3.68 -1.53
CA HIS A 203 22.08 -3.67 -2.11
C HIS A 203 22.16 -2.78 -3.34
N ASP A 204 21.13 -2.89 -4.18
CA ASP A 204 21.01 -2.15 -5.43
C ASP A 204 19.55 -2.16 -5.94
N ALA A 205 19.34 -1.52 -7.06
CA ALA A 205 18.06 -1.52 -7.75
C ALA A 205 17.62 -2.92 -8.20
N HIS A 206 18.59 -3.79 -8.59
CA HIS A 206 18.30 -5.14 -9.06
C HIS A 206 17.68 -6.00 -7.94
N GLN A 207 18.25 -5.93 -6.72
CA GLN A 207 17.68 -6.64 -5.56
C GLN A 207 16.24 -6.15 -5.30
N TYR A 208 16.05 -4.83 -5.24
CA TYR A 208 14.72 -4.24 -5.03
C TYR A 208 13.71 -4.70 -6.09
N PHE A 209 14.04 -4.54 -7.39
CA PHE A 209 13.14 -4.94 -8.48
C PHE A 209 12.88 -6.46 -8.49
N SER A 210 13.90 -7.27 -8.18
CA SER A 210 13.74 -8.71 -8.05
C SER A 210 12.78 -9.08 -6.93
N MET A 211 12.89 -8.44 -5.77
CA MET A 211 11.98 -8.68 -4.64
C MET A 211 10.55 -8.24 -4.97
N VAL A 212 10.37 -7.07 -5.57
CA VAL A 212 9.03 -6.58 -5.95
C VAL A 212 8.39 -7.50 -7.01
N SER A 213 9.17 -8.03 -7.96
CA SER A 213 8.64 -8.86 -9.04
C SER A 213 8.41 -10.31 -8.64
N LYS A 214 9.23 -10.87 -7.73
CA LYS A 214 9.26 -12.30 -7.41
C LYS A 214 8.80 -12.63 -5.98
N GLY A 215 8.69 -11.64 -5.11
CA GLY A 215 8.40 -11.83 -3.68
C GLY A 215 6.93 -12.16 -3.37
N VAL A 216 6.31 -13.07 -4.15
CA VAL A 216 4.89 -13.42 -4.00
C VAL A 216 4.63 -14.10 -2.66
N GLU A 217 5.47 -15.04 -2.24
CA GLU A 217 5.29 -15.76 -0.97
C GLU A 217 5.42 -14.82 0.23
N SER A 218 6.47 -14.01 0.28
CA SER A 218 6.65 -13.02 1.35
C SER A 218 5.54 -11.98 1.41
N TYR A 219 4.97 -11.63 0.25
CA TYR A 219 3.80 -10.75 0.20
C TYR A 219 2.58 -11.42 0.82
N LEU A 220 2.31 -12.68 0.47
CA LEU A 220 1.19 -13.44 0.99
C LEU A 220 1.29 -13.64 2.51
N GLU A 221 2.46 -14.03 3.01
CA GLU A 221 2.70 -14.16 4.43
C GLU A 221 2.41 -12.86 5.18
N MET A 222 2.86 -11.73 4.63
CA MET A 222 2.62 -10.42 5.25
C MET A 222 1.15 -10.01 5.15
N ALA A 223 0.48 -10.25 4.02
CA ALA A 223 -0.94 -9.96 3.86
C ALA A 223 -1.80 -10.73 4.87
N VAL A 224 -1.51 -12.01 5.08
CA VAL A 224 -2.18 -12.84 6.09
C VAL A 224 -1.92 -12.32 7.51
N ASP A 225 -0.66 -12.00 7.83
CA ASP A 225 -0.26 -11.50 9.14
C ASP A 225 -0.87 -10.12 9.49
N LEU A 226 -1.19 -9.32 8.47
CA LEU A 226 -1.85 -8.02 8.63
C LEU A 226 -3.39 -8.08 8.49
N ASP A 227 -3.95 -9.27 8.26
CA ASP A 227 -5.38 -9.46 7.90
C ASP A 227 -5.78 -8.61 6.67
N ASP A 228 -4.86 -8.50 5.70
CA ASP A 228 -4.96 -7.67 4.50
C ASP A 228 -5.01 -8.52 3.22
N VAL A 229 -5.68 -9.66 3.30
CA VAL A 229 -5.81 -10.63 2.20
C VAL A 229 -6.77 -10.19 1.10
N GLU A 230 -7.41 -9.05 1.27
CA GLU A 230 -8.41 -8.51 0.34
C GLU A 230 -7.84 -8.12 -1.03
N PHE A 231 -6.53 -7.93 -1.08
CA PHE A 231 -5.83 -7.40 -2.25
C PHE A 231 -4.83 -8.38 -2.88
N LEU A 232 -5.17 -9.65 -2.89
CA LEU A 232 -4.39 -10.63 -3.63
C LEU A 232 -4.59 -10.47 -5.14
N THR A 233 -3.51 -10.55 -5.90
CA THR A 233 -3.60 -10.67 -7.37
C THR A 233 -4.23 -12.00 -7.76
N ASP A 234 -4.69 -12.14 -9.00
CA ASP A 234 -5.21 -13.42 -9.49
C ASP A 234 -4.20 -14.56 -9.35
N ASN A 235 -2.90 -14.28 -9.54
CA ASN A 235 -1.85 -15.29 -9.38
C ASN A 235 -1.64 -15.68 -7.92
N GLU A 236 -1.64 -14.71 -7.02
CA GLU A 236 -1.52 -14.95 -5.59
C GLU A 236 -2.74 -15.71 -5.06
N LEU A 237 -3.92 -15.31 -5.48
CA LEU A 237 -5.15 -16.00 -5.15
C LEU A 237 -5.17 -17.43 -5.71
N PHE A 238 -4.65 -17.63 -6.93
CA PHE A 238 -4.48 -18.96 -7.53
C PHE A 238 -3.53 -19.83 -6.69
N LEU A 239 -2.43 -19.30 -6.21
CA LEU A 239 -1.48 -20.03 -5.35
C LEU A 239 -2.14 -20.44 -4.02
N GLN A 240 -2.94 -19.56 -3.42
CA GLN A 240 -3.72 -19.91 -2.21
C GLN A 240 -4.76 -20.97 -2.51
N ALA A 241 -5.49 -20.85 -3.60
CA ALA A 241 -6.43 -21.87 -4.05
C ALA A 241 -5.76 -23.22 -4.22
N TRP A 242 -4.60 -23.23 -4.87
CA TRP A 242 -3.82 -24.46 -5.10
C TRP A 242 -3.34 -25.09 -3.77
N ARG A 243 -2.85 -24.28 -2.81
CA ARG A 243 -2.47 -24.75 -1.48
C ARG A 243 -3.65 -25.39 -0.76
N ILE A 244 -4.81 -24.74 -0.72
CA ILE A 244 -6.03 -25.26 -0.09
C ILE A 244 -6.46 -26.57 -0.76
N VAL A 245 -6.40 -26.63 -2.10
CA VAL A 245 -6.76 -27.85 -2.85
C VAL A 245 -5.86 -29.01 -2.47
N ARG A 246 -4.57 -28.79 -2.36
CA ARG A 246 -3.60 -29.80 -1.96
C ARG A 246 -3.80 -30.26 -0.51
N GLU A 247 -3.98 -29.33 0.41
CA GLU A 247 -4.07 -29.61 1.84
C GLU A 247 -5.43 -30.22 2.23
N ARG A 248 -6.54 -29.69 1.67
CA ARG A 248 -7.89 -30.07 2.08
C ARG A 248 -8.49 -31.19 1.23
N TYR A 249 -8.17 -31.24 -0.06
CA TYR A 249 -8.76 -32.24 -0.98
C TYR A 249 -7.75 -33.27 -1.46
N GLY A 250 -6.46 -33.15 -1.13
CA GLY A 250 -5.40 -34.07 -1.55
C GLY A 250 -5.17 -34.11 -3.07
N ALA A 251 -5.67 -33.09 -3.81
CA ALA A 251 -5.59 -33.03 -5.26
C ALA A 251 -4.35 -32.25 -5.71
N GLY A 252 -3.78 -32.65 -6.85
CA GLY A 252 -2.58 -32.01 -7.42
C GLY A 252 -2.89 -30.73 -8.19
N SER A 253 -4.14 -30.50 -8.56
CA SER A 253 -4.53 -29.33 -9.34
C SER A 253 -6.02 -28.96 -9.14
N LEU A 254 -6.35 -27.70 -9.45
CA LEU A 254 -7.75 -27.21 -9.47
C LEU A 254 -8.65 -27.96 -10.48
N LYS A 255 -8.06 -28.65 -11.46
CA LYS A 255 -8.83 -29.43 -12.44
C LYS A 255 -9.34 -30.75 -11.88
N GLU A 256 -8.68 -31.29 -10.86
CA GLU A 256 -8.98 -32.58 -10.25
C GLU A 256 -10.10 -32.52 -9.22
N ILE A 257 -10.43 -31.33 -8.71
CA ILE A 257 -11.54 -31.14 -7.77
C ILE A 257 -12.89 -31.02 -8.49
N SER A 258 -13.92 -31.54 -7.85
CA SER A 258 -15.29 -31.51 -8.34
C SER A 258 -15.84 -30.07 -8.40
N LYS A 259 -16.93 -29.89 -9.14
CA LYS A 259 -17.62 -28.59 -9.21
C LYS A 259 -18.07 -28.10 -7.82
N ASN A 260 -18.61 -29.00 -7.00
CA ASN A 260 -19.05 -28.67 -5.64
C ASN A 260 -17.88 -28.18 -4.77
N GLN A 261 -16.73 -28.85 -4.84
CA GLN A 261 -15.51 -28.43 -4.14
C GLN A 261 -15.01 -27.07 -4.63
N ARG A 262 -15.10 -26.76 -5.95
CA ARG A 262 -14.78 -25.41 -6.47
C ARG A 262 -15.74 -24.36 -5.95
N MET A 263 -17.02 -24.67 -5.79
CA MET A 263 -18.01 -23.76 -5.22
C MET A 263 -17.76 -23.51 -3.74
N GLU A 264 -17.34 -24.53 -2.97
CA GLU A 264 -16.91 -24.34 -1.58
C GLU A 264 -15.64 -23.47 -1.50
N LEU A 265 -14.66 -23.74 -2.36
CA LEU A 265 -13.45 -22.94 -2.47
C LEU A 265 -13.76 -21.50 -2.87
N ALA A 266 -14.74 -21.27 -3.75
CA ALA A 266 -15.21 -19.93 -4.09
C ALA A 266 -15.78 -19.18 -2.87
N LYS A 267 -16.53 -19.86 -2.00
CA LYS A 267 -17.03 -19.28 -0.74
C LYS A 267 -15.88 -18.91 0.18
N MET A 268 -14.88 -19.77 0.35
CA MET A 268 -13.69 -19.46 1.14
C MET A 268 -12.95 -18.25 0.57
N MET A 269 -12.73 -18.21 -0.77
CA MET A 269 -12.08 -17.07 -1.41
C MET A 269 -12.85 -15.76 -1.23
N LYS A 270 -14.17 -15.83 -1.26
CA LYS A 270 -15.02 -14.65 -1.02
C LYS A 270 -14.91 -14.15 0.41
N HIS A 271 -14.98 -15.05 1.40
CA HIS A 271 -15.08 -14.68 2.80
C HIS A 271 -13.72 -14.49 3.49
N GLU A 272 -12.72 -15.34 3.19
CA GLU A 272 -11.41 -15.28 3.83
C GLU A 272 -10.44 -14.36 3.09
N TYR A 273 -10.49 -14.37 1.73
CA TYR A 273 -9.61 -13.58 0.87
C TYR A 273 -10.32 -12.39 0.22
N ARG A 274 -11.60 -12.17 0.49
CA ARG A 274 -12.42 -11.05 0.00
C ARG A 274 -12.34 -10.81 -1.50
N SER A 275 -12.11 -11.89 -2.23
CA SER A 275 -11.94 -11.85 -3.66
C SER A 275 -13.19 -11.35 -4.37
N SER A 276 -13.02 -10.55 -5.40
CA SER A 276 -14.14 -10.12 -6.24
C SER A 276 -14.74 -11.30 -7.01
N ASN A 277 -16.02 -11.23 -7.38
CA ASN A 277 -16.66 -12.27 -8.19
C ASN A 277 -15.86 -12.52 -9.48
N SER A 278 -15.35 -11.46 -10.13
CA SER A 278 -14.54 -11.57 -11.33
C SER A 278 -13.20 -12.28 -11.11
N GLN A 279 -12.54 -12.09 -9.97
CA GLN A 279 -11.33 -12.82 -9.59
C GLN A 279 -11.63 -14.31 -9.37
N ILE A 280 -12.70 -14.62 -8.64
CA ILE A 280 -13.14 -15.99 -8.37
C ILE A 280 -13.42 -16.71 -9.69
N CYS A 281 -14.10 -16.07 -10.64
CA CYS A 281 -14.35 -16.62 -11.99
C CYS A 281 -13.02 -17.00 -12.68
N ARG A 282 -12.05 -16.08 -12.70
CA ARG A 282 -10.77 -16.31 -13.39
C ARG A 282 -9.92 -17.38 -12.72
N VAL A 283 -9.81 -17.31 -11.39
CA VAL A 283 -8.93 -18.20 -10.61
C VAL A 283 -9.46 -19.63 -10.57
N LEU A 284 -10.77 -19.81 -10.35
CA LEU A 284 -11.37 -21.13 -10.22
C LEU A 284 -11.95 -21.67 -11.52
N ASN A 285 -11.83 -20.92 -12.63
CA ASN A 285 -12.44 -21.26 -13.90
C ASN A 285 -13.95 -21.57 -13.78
N LEU A 286 -14.66 -20.66 -13.08
CA LEU A 286 -16.10 -20.65 -12.94
C LEU A 286 -16.71 -19.59 -13.86
N THR A 287 -17.92 -19.83 -14.33
CA THR A 287 -18.67 -18.83 -15.09
C THR A 287 -19.22 -17.74 -14.17
N GLN A 288 -19.46 -16.54 -14.71
CA GLN A 288 -20.08 -15.46 -13.96
C GLN A 288 -21.43 -15.87 -13.37
N PHE A 289 -22.24 -16.62 -14.13
CA PHE A 289 -23.53 -17.14 -13.67
C PHE A 289 -23.38 -18.05 -12.44
N GLU A 290 -22.37 -18.93 -12.42
CA GLU A 290 -22.11 -19.82 -11.29
C GLU A 290 -21.69 -19.04 -10.04
N VAL A 291 -20.84 -18.04 -10.21
CA VAL A 291 -20.37 -17.20 -9.10
C VAL A 291 -21.50 -16.31 -8.58
N ASP A 292 -22.28 -15.70 -9.46
CA ASP A 292 -23.41 -14.84 -9.06
C ASP A 292 -24.55 -15.65 -8.43
N SER A 293 -24.69 -16.94 -8.77
CA SER A 293 -25.65 -17.82 -8.08
C SER A 293 -25.29 -18.08 -6.62
N ILE A 294 -23.98 -18.04 -6.28
CA ILE A 294 -23.50 -18.19 -4.90
C ILE A 294 -23.49 -16.83 -4.19
N PHE A 295 -23.14 -15.76 -4.91
CA PHE A 295 -22.97 -14.40 -4.40
C PHE A 295 -23.79 -13.43 -5.26
N PRO A 296 -25.12 -13.41 -5.08
CA PRO A 296 -25.95 -12.50 -5.85
C PRO A 296 -25.51 -11.05 -5.58
N LEU A 297 -25.29 -10.29 -6.65
CA LEU A 297 -25.07 -8.86 -6.55
C LEU A 297 -26.28 -8.28 -5.84
N SER A 298 -26.08 -7.77 -4.63
CA SER A 298 -27.14 -7.02 -3.96
C SER A 298 -27.59 -5.92 -4.90
N ALA A 299 -28.85 -5.95 -5.28
CA ALA A 299 -29.46 -4.86 -6.08
C ALA A 299 -29.14 -3.57 -5.34
N THR A 300 -28.28 -2.74 -5.94
CA THR A 300 -28.05 -1.38 -5.45
C THR A 300 -29.38 -0.70 -5.44
N HIS A 301 -29.91 -0.44 -4.26
CA HIS A 301 -31.10 0.36 -4.09
C HIS A 301 -30.77 1.72 -4.69
N GLY A 302 -31.24 1.92 -5.92
CA GLY A 302 -31.37 3.24 -6.51
C GLY A 302 -32.38 4.03 -5.66
N ARG A 303 -31.88 5.07 -5.01
CA ARG A 303 -32.56 6.34 -4.79
C ARG A 303 -31.54 7.38 -4.33
#